data_8bf23adde72a012509de40b6d612a09c
#
_entry.id   8bf23adde72a012509de40b6d612a09c
#
_cell.length_a   1.000
_cell.length_b   1.000
_cell.length_c   1.000
_cell.angle_alpha   90.00
_cell.angle_beta   90.00
_cell.angle_gamma   90.00
#
_symmetry.space_group_name_H-M   'P 1'
#
loop_
_entity.id
_entity.type
_entity.pdbx_description
1 polymer ?
#
loop_
_entity_poly.entity_id
_entity_poly.type
_entity_poly.pdbx_seq_one_letter_code
_entity_poly.pdbx_strand_id
1 'polypeptide(L)'
;MKKIAQGIVRLRKLILTVAFLLLIPSAIGAIATRINYDILTYLPQDLDSMIGEVALEDDFHLASTGMITVEGLPTNELIAMKKDIEAVPGVTQTFWLSDVIDPSIPTEMLPADVQQFMFGKNDSTMLIVRFDAPSASDETMEAVAQIEKLLRKDCFFGGMSVILQDTKALVNQEMPMYILIAVGASLLVLFLSLESTITPLLFMLGLLFPIAYNFGTNIFLGQISYITEALATVLQLGVTMDFSIFLLHRYQEEKELRSSNEEAMTSAICKTMTSISASSLTTIAGFLALCAMRLTLGRDIGLVMAKGVALGVICTVVILPSLILTFDKWVEKYKRSEGTRLNSSHPNPSRMPSSA
;
A
#
# COMPACT_ATOMS: atom_id res chain seq x y z
N MET A 1 -11.59 27.51 19.14
CA MET A 1 -10.31 27.20 18.47
C MET A 1 -9.10 27.58 19.33
N LYS A 2 -8.93 28.82 19.82
CA LYS A 2 -7.78 29.24 20.62
C LYS A 2 -7.51 28.38 21.86
N LYS A 3 -8.56 28.01 22.63
CA LYS A 3 -8.44 27.12 23.81
C LYS A 3 -7.92 25.71 23.45
N ILE A 4 -8.35 25.16 22.34
CA ILE A 4 -7.89 23.84 21.84
C ILE A 4 -6.42 23.92 21.44
N ALA A 5 -6.03 24.93 20.66
CA ALA A 5 -4.64 25.14 20.25
C ALA A 5 -3.70 25.34 21.46
N GLN A 6 -4.11 26.12 22.46
CA GLN A 6 -3.38 26.27 23.72
C GLN A 6 -3.26 24.96 24.49
N GLY A 7 -4.32 24.14 24.50
CA GLY A 7 -4.32 22.81 25.10
C GLY A 7 -3.30 21.89 24.44
N ILE A 8 -3.24 21.86 23.10
CA ILE A 8 -2.28 21.05 22.33
C ILE A 8 -0.85 21.47 22.68
N VAL A 9 -0.56 22.77 22.67
CA VAL A 9 0.78 23.29 22.96
C VAL A 9 1.20 22.98 24.40
N ARG A 10 0.30 23.14 25.37
CA ARG A 10 0.57 22.88 26.80
C ARG A 10 0.78 21.40 27.10
N LEU A 11 -0.02 20.52 26.47
CA LEU A 11 -0.01 19.09 26.72
C LEU A 11 0.89 18.32 25.74
N ARG A 12 1.78 19.00 25.01
CA ARG A 12 2.59 18.39 23.94
C ARG A 12 3.31 17.11 24.30
N LYS A 13 3.88 17.02 25.52
CA LYS A 13 4.57 15.80 25.98
C LYS A 13 3.60 14.64 26.17
N LEU A 14 2.44 14.89 26.80
CA LEU A 14 1.40 13.89 26.99
C LEU A 14 0.85 13.42 25.62
N ILE A 15 0.60 14.34 24.70
CA ILE A 15 0.14 14.01 23.34
C ILE A 15 1.13 13.10 22.64
N LEU A 16 2.42 13.40 22.68
CA LEU A 16 3.46 12.54 22.09
C LEU A 16 3.51 11.17 22.76
N THR A 17 3.47 11.12 24.09
CA THR A 17 3.45 9.84 24.81
C THR A 17 2.26 8.98 24.40
N VAL A 18 1.05 9.56 24.33
CA VAL A 18 -0.15 8.86 23.87
C VAL A 18 -0.04 8.46 22.41
N ALA A 19 0.48 9.34 21.55
CA ALA A 19 0.67 9.04 20.13
C ALA A 19 1.62 7.85 19.94
N PHE A 20 2.75 7.81 20.62
CA PHE A 20 3.66 6.65 20.57
C PHE A 20 3.04 5.38 21.15
N LEU A 21 2.25 5.49 22.23
CA LEU A 21 1.55 4.35 22.80
C LEU A 21 0.53 3.76 21.84
N LEU A 22 -0.19 4.61 21.09
CA LEU A 22 -1.18 4.19 20.10
C LEU A 22 -0.56 3.52 18.85
N LEU A 23 0.73 3.64 18.61
CA LEU A 23 1.41 2.90 17.54
C LEU A 23 1.39 1.39 17.80
N ILE A 24 1.40 0.96 19.09
CA ILE A 24 1.40 -0.47 19.43
C ILE A 24 0.12 -1.16 18.94
N PRO A 25 -1.10 -0.73 19.36
CA PRO A 25 -2.33 -1.33 18.87
C PRO A 25 -2.50 -1.12 17.35
N SER A 26 -1.99 -0.02 16.78
CA SER A 26 -2.03 0.20 15.33
C SER A 26 -1.16 -0.80 14.58
N ALA A 27 0.02 -1.14 15.07
CA ALA A 27 0.87 -2.18 14.47
C ALA A 27 0.18 -3.56 14.53
N ILE A 28 -0.42 -3.90 15.68
CA ILE A 28 -1.18 -5.15 15.82
C ILE A 28 -2.36 -5.18 14.83
N GLY A 29 -3.11 -4.09 14.72
CA GLY A 29 -4.25 -4.00 13.81
C GLY A 29 -3.82 -4.08 12.34
N ALA A 30 -2.69 -3.47 11.97
CA ALA A 30 -2.15 -3.55 10.61
C ALA A 30 -1.76 -4.99 10.22
N ILE A 31 -1.09 -5.73 11.14
CA ILE A 31 -0.71 -7.13 10.90
C ILE A 31 -1.94 -8.04 10.86
N ALA A 32 -2.96 -7.74 11.67
CA ALA A 32 -4.19 -8.55 11.74
C ALA A 32 -5.18 -8.25 10.60
N THR A 33 -4.99 -7.17 9.85
CA THR A 33 -5.85 -6.85 8.69
C THR A 33 -5.53 -7.80 7.54
N ARG A 34 -6.55 -8.48 7.02
CA ARG A 34 -6.39 -9.37 5.86
C ARG A 34 -6.32 -8.56 4.58
N ILE A 35 -5.31 -8.84 3.74
CA ILE A 35 -5.19 -8.27 2.41
C ILE A 35 -5.81 -9.24 1.40
N ASN A 36 -6.78 -8.74 0.63
CA ASN A 36 -7.45 -9.52 -0.40
C ASN A 36 -6.82 -9.23 -1.76
N TYR A 37 -6.29 -10.27 -2.40
CA TYR A 37 -5.67 -10.21 -3.73
C TYR A 37 -6.66 -10.53 -4.84
N ASP A 38 -7.82 -11.11 -4.51
CA ASP A 38 -8.85 -11.46 -5.49
C ASP A 38 -9.69 -10.23 -5.86
N ILE A 39 -9.47 -9.71 -7.05
CA ILE A 39 -10.23 -8.58 -7.59
C ILE A 39 -11.68 -8.97 -7.95
N LEU A 40 -11.96 -10.27 -8.20
CA LEU A 40 -13.29 -10.74 -8.56
C LEU A 40 -14.27 -10.58 -7.41
N THR A 41 -13.82 -10.71 -6.16
CA THR A 41 -14.66 -10.52 -4.98
C THR A 41 -15.23 -9.10 -4.84
N TYR A 42 -14.63 -8.12 -5.56
CA TYR A 42 -15.11 -6.73 -5.58
C TYR A 42 -16.11 -6.46 -6.71
N LEU A 43 -16.35 -7.42 -7.59
CA LEU A 43 -17.38 -7.30 -8.64
C LEU A 43 -18.78 -7.44 -8.03
N PRO A 44 -19.79 -6.77 -8.61
CA PRO A 44 -21.19 -6.99 -8.22
C PRO A 44 -21.59 -8.45 -8.44
N GLN A 45 -22.18 -9.06 -7.41
CA GLN A 45 -22.54 -10.47 -7.40
C GLN A 45 -23.71 -10.82 -8.35
N ASP A 46 -24.42 -9.80 -8.85
CA ASP A 46 -25.52 -9.93 -9.80
C ASP A 46 -25.08 -9.96 -11.27
N LEU A 47 -23.79 -9.94 -11.54
CA LEU A 47 -23.25 -10.12 -12.90
C LEU A 47 -23.34 -11.57 -13.32
N ASP A 48 -23.73 -11.81 -14.58
CA ASP A 48 -23.83 -13.16 -15.16
C ASP A 48 -22.53 -13.95 -15.04
N SER A 49 -21.38 -13.27 -15.17
CA SER A 49 -20.06 -13.87 -14.99
C SER A 49 -19.82 -14.34 -13.54
N MET A 50 -20.28 -13.57 -12.54
CA MET A 50 -20.16 -13.96 -11.12
C MET A 50 -21.11 -15.10 -10.75
N ILE A 51 -22.34 -15.07 -11.32
CA ILE A 51 -23.29 -16.19 -11.16
C ILE A 51 -22.69 -17.47 -11.77
N GLY A 52 -22.05 -17.37 -12.94
CA GLY A 52 -21.36 -18.49 -13.57
C GLY A 52 -20.18 -19.00 -12.76
N GLU A 53 -19.38 -18.11 -12.16
CA GLU A 53 -18.24 -18.47 -11.29
C GLU A 53 -18.70 -19.22 -10.05
N VAL A 54 -19.76 -18.73 -9.38
CA VAL A 54 -20.37 -19.42 -8.23
C VAL A 54 -20.89 -20.81 -8.63
N ALA A 55 -21.55 -20.95 -9.78
CA ALA A 55 -22.03 -22.23 -10.25
C ALA A 55 -20.87 -23.19 -10.57
N LEU A 56 -19.76 -22.69 -11.15
CA LEU A 56 -18.56 -23.49 -11.39
C LEU A 56 -17.93 -23.99 -10.09
N GLU A 57 -17.98 -23.18 -9.03
CA GLU A 57 -17.45 -23.57 -7.71
C GLU A 57 -18.38 -24.52 -6.97
N ASP A 58 -19.66 -24.16 -6.83
CA ASP A 58 -20.62 -24.89 -5.98
C ASP A 58 -21.10 -26.20 -6.63
N ASP A 59 -21.38 -26.18 -7.93
CA ASP A 59 -21.99 -27.35 -8.63
C ASP A 59 -20.94 -28.26 -9.28
N PHE A 60 -19.85 -27.68 -9.78
CA PHE A 60 -18.85 -28.41 -10.55
C PHE A 60 -17.51 -28.58 -9.84
N HIS A 61 -17.24 -27.79 -8.79
CA HIS A 61 -15.97 -27.75 -8.05
C HIS A 61 -14.76 -27.48 -8.97
N LEU A 62 -14.94 -26.63 -10.00
CA LEU A 62 -13.94 -26.31 -11.02
C LEU A 62 -13.40 -24.88 -10.93
N ALA A 63 -13.93 -24.04 -10.05
CA ALA A 63 -13.51 -22.66 -9.94
C ALA A 63 -12.04 -22.50 -9.48
N SER A 64 -11.53 -23.50 -8.75
CA SER A 64 -10.15 -23.50 -8.27
C SER A 64 -9.31 -24.54 -9.03
N THR A 65 -8.83 -24.14 -10.19
CA THR A 65 -8.01 -24.98 -11.06
C THR A 65 -6.75 -24.26 -11.53
N GLY A 66 -5.68 -25.03 -11.71
CA GLY A 66 -4.46 -24.61 -12.36
C GLY A 66 -4.11 -25.52 -13.53
N MET A 67 -3.38 -25.00 -14.50
CA MET A 67 -2.94 -25.74 -15.68
C MET A 67 -1.43 -25.70 -15.79
N ILE A 68 -0.78 -26.85 -15.85
CA ILE A 68 0.67 -26.95 -16.01
C ILE A 68 0.95 -27.44 -17.43
N THR A 69 1.57 -26.60 -18.24
CA THR A 69 2.10 -26.99 -19.54
C THR A 69 3.53 -27.47 -19.37
N VAL A 70 3.83 -28.65 -19.88
CA VAL A 70 5.14 -29.30 -19.78
C VAL A 70 5.68 -29.55 -21.17
N GLU A 71 6.91 -29.12 -21.46
CA GLU A 71 7.57 -29.32 -22.75
C GLU A 71 8.63 -30.41 -22.65
N GLY A 72 8.60 -31.40 -23.57
CA GLY A 72 9.69 -32.34 -23.80
C GLY A 72 10.02 -33.30 -22.64
N LEU A 73 9.14 -33.50 -21.66
CA LEU A 73 9.37 -34.45 -20.57
C LEU A 73 8.95 -35.88 -20.97
N PRO A 74 9.77 -36.88 -20.64
CA PRO A 74 9.40 -38.29 -20.83
C PRO A 74 8.19 -38.65 -19.97
N THR A 75 7.34 -39.58 -20.48
CA THR A 75 6.10 -40.01 -19.80
C THR A 75 6.31 -40.50 -18.36
N ASN A 76 7.41 -41.22 -18.09
CA ASN A 76 7.73 -41.70 -16.74
C ASN A 76 8.03 -40.57 -15.75
N GLU A 77 8.67 -39.49 -16.22
CA GLU A 77 8.95 -38.30 -15.40
C GLU A 77 7.67 -37.48 -15.17
N LEU A 78 6.78 -37.41 -16.17
CA LEU A 78 5.47 -36.76 -16.04
C LEU A 78 4.60 -37.47 -14.98
N ILE A 79 4.58 -38.82 -14.99
CA ILE A 79 3.86 -39.62 -13.97
C ILE A 79 4.43 -39.36 -12.57
N ALA A 80 5.76 -39.31 -12.45
CA ALA A 80 6.41 -39.00 -11.17
C ALA A 80 6.05 -37.57 -10.70
N MET A 81 6.15 -36.58 -11.57
CA MET A 81 5.79 -35.20 -11.27
C MET A 81 4.31 -35.05 -10.88
N LYS A 82 3.39 -35.70 -11.61
CA LYS A 82 1.97 -35.74 -11.24
C LYS A 82 1.78 -36.23 -9.81
N LYS A 83 2.45 -37.33 -9.44
CA LYS A 83 2.36 -37.89 -8.09
C LYS A 83 2.91 -36.96 -7.03
N ASP A 84 4.00 -36.25 -7.33
CA ASP A 84 4.59 -35.27 -6.41
C ASP A 84 3.64 -34.08 -6.22
N ILE A 85 2.97 -33.63 -7.27
CA ILE A 85 1.95 -32.57 -7.21
C ILE A 85 0.73 -32.99 -6.40
N GLU A 86 0.25 -34.22 -6.58
CA GLU A 86 -0.88 -34.79 -5.81
C GLU A 86 -0.56 -34.97 -4.32
N ALA A 87 0.71 -35.04 -3.95
CA ALA A 87 1.15 -35.09 -2.56
C ALA A 87 1.17 -33.72 -1.87
N VAL A 88 1.00 -32.65 -2.62
CA VAL A 88 0.98 -31.27 -2.05
C VAL A 88 -0.34 -31.07 -1.28
N PRO A 89 -0.29 -30.61 -0.01
CA PRO A 89 -1.50 -30.28 0.74
C PRO A 89 -2.33 -29.20 0.03
N GLY A 90 -3.65 -29.40 -0.04
CA GLY A 90 -4.58 -28.51 -0.75
C GLY A 90 -4.81 -28.86 -2.22
N VAL A 91 -4.14 -29.90 -2.75
CA VAL A 91 -4.42 -30.49 -4.07
C VAL A 91 -5.40 -31.64 -3.93
N THR A 92 -6.56 -31.54 -4.58
CA THR A 92 -7.56 -32.62 -4.62
C THR A 92 -7.15 -33.70 -5.61
N GLN A 93 -6.75 -33.28 -6.81
CA GLN A 93 -6.45 -34.20 -7.91
C GLN A 93 -5.68 -33.49 -9.01
N THR A 94 -4.83 -34.24 -9.70
CA THR A 94 -4.17 -33.80 -10.92
C THR A 94 -4.61 -34.72 -12.08
N PHE A 95 -5.19 -34.11 -13.11
CA PHE A 95 -5.62 -34.85 -14.32
C PHE A 95 -4.55 -34.74 -15.41
N TRP A 96 -4.24 -35.88 -15.99
CA TRP A 96 -3.42 -36.00 -17.18
C TRP A 96 -3.94 -37.07 -18.09
N LEU A 97 -3.39 -37.19 -19.29
CA LEU A 97 -3.77 -38.21 -20.29
C LEU A 97 -3.78 -39.62 -19.73
N SER A 98 -2.85 -39.97 -18.84
CA SER A 98 -2.76 -41.28 -18.19
C SER A 98 -4.01 -41.69 -17.39
N ASP A 99 -4.87 -40.74 -17.02
CA ASP A 99 -6.10 -41.06 -16.29
C ASP A 99 -7.26 -41.49 -17.19
N VAL A 100 -7.12 -41.21 -18.49
CA VAL A 100 -8.16 -41.48 -19.50
C VAL A 100 -7.71 -42.57 -20.48
N ILE A 101 -6.43 -42.59 -20.80
CA ILE A 101 -5.86 -43.49 -21.85
C ILE A 101 -4.58 -44.11 -21.31
N ASP A 102 -4.37 -45.40 -21.63
CA ASP A 102 -3.12 -46.10 -21.28
C ASP A 102 -1.92 -45.38 -21.92
N PRO A 103 -0.93 -44.93 -21.14
CA PRO A 103 0.25 -44.23 -21.65
C PRO A 103 1.12 -45.02 -22.61
N SER A 104 0.91 -46.36 -22.73
CA SER A 104 1.60 -47.20 -23.69
C SER A 104 1.07 -47.08 -25.12
N ILE A 105 -0.09 -46.44 -25.31
CA ILE A 105 -0.67 -46.20 -26.65
C ILE A 105 0.09 -45.04 -27.31
N PRO A 106 0.68 -45.25 -28.51
CA PRO A 106 1.34 -44.21 -29.26
C PRO A 106 0.39 -43.02 -29.52
N THR A 107 0.88 -41.80 -29.34
CA THR A 107 0.07 -40.56 -29.49
C THR A 107 -0.55 -40.42 -30.86
N GLU A 108 0.07 -40.97 -31.89
CA GLU A 108 -0.43 -40.99 -33.28
C GLU A 108 -1.70 -41.82 -33.47
N MET A 109 -1.97 -42.78 -32.55
CA MET A 109 -3.19 -43.62 -32.59
C MET A 109 -4.39 -42.98 -31.88
N LEU A 110 -4.20 -41.85 -31.20
CA LEU A 110 -5.26 -41.14 -30.52
C LEU A 110 -6.15 -40.38 -31.51
N PRO A 111 -7.46 -40.20 -31.22
CA PRO A 111 -8.33 -39.33 -32.01
C PRO A 111 -7.74 -37.92 -32.14
N ALA A 112 -7.90 -37.30 -33.30
CA ALA A 112 -7.31 -35.99 -33.57
C ALA A 112 -7.74 -34.91 -32.55
N ASP A 113 -8.98 -34.97 -32.07
CA ASP A 113 -9.51 -34.04 -31.06
C ASP A 113 -8.78 -34.18 -29.71
N VAL A 114 -8.46 -35.44 -29.32
CA VAL A 114 -7.69 -35.72 -28.09
C VAL A 114 -6.24 -35.26 -28.24
N GLN A 115 -5.62 -35.55 -29.41
CA GLN A 115 -4.27 -35.07 -29.68
C GLN A 115 -4.19 -33.54 -29.61
N GLN A 116 -5.13 -32.84 -30.23
CA GLN A 116 -5.16 -31.37 -30.25
C GLN A 116 -5.40 -30.76 -28.87
N PHE A 117 -6.19 -31.42 -28.00
CA PHE A 117 -6.47 -30.94 -26.65
C PHE A 117 -5.32 -31.21 -25.68
N MET A 118 -4.68 -32.37 -25.77
CA MET A 118 -3.69 -32.83 -24.78
C MET A 118 -2.25 -32.53 -25.16
N PHE A 119 -1.99 -32.35 -26.47
CA PHE A 119 -0.64 -32.13 -26.97
C PHE A 119 -0.56 -30.81 -27.76
N GLY A 120 0.40 -30.02 -27.43
CA GLY A 120 0.70 -28.76 -28.13
C GLY A 120 1.88 -28.91 -29.11
N LYS A 121 2.44 -27.79 -29.50
CA LYS A 121 3.69 -27.75 -30.27
C LYS A 121 4.86 -28.17 -29.38
N ASN A 122 5.94 -28.68 -29.97
CA ASN A 122 7.18 -29.07 -29.28
C ASN A 122 7.01 -30.22 -28.27
N ASP A 123 6.18 -31.23 -28.55
CA ASP A 123 5.88 -32.34 -27.63
C ASP A 123 5.43 -31.84 -26.24
N SER A 124 4.74 -30.70 -26.20
CA SER A 124 4.18 -30.21 -24.97
C SER A 124 2.90 -30.94 -24.60
N THR A 125 2.69 -31.16 -23.32
CA THR A 125 1.46 -31.73 -22.77
C THR A 125 0.93 -30.88 -21.62
N MET A 126 -0.32 -31.09 -21.21
CA MET A 126 -0.98 -30.28 -20.19
C MET A 126 -1.47 -31.16 -19.04
N LEU A 127 -1.14 -30.78 -17.81
CA LEU A 127 -1.75 -31.28 -16.59
C LEU A 127 -2.73 -30.28 -16.04
N ILE A 128 -3.87 -30.72 -15.54
CA ILE A 128 -4.87 -29.90 -14.88
C ILE A 128 -4.83 -30.24 -13.38
N VAL A 129 -4.54 -29.26 -12.55
CA VAL A 129 -4.50 -29.38 -11.09
C VAL A 129 -5.77 -28.80 -10.52
N ARG A 130 -6.47 -29.54 -9.67
CA ARG A 130 -7.64 -29.10 -8.93
C ARG A 130 -7.32 -28.94 -7.47
N PHE A 131 -7.77 -27.85 -6.86
CA PHE A 131 -7.54 -27.52 -5.47
C PHE A 131 -8.78 -27.76 -4.61
N ASP A 132 -8.59 -28.00 -3.31
CA ASP A 132 -9.65 -28.24 -2.34
C ASP A 132 -10.40 -26.98 -1.93
N ALA A 133 -9.71 -25.84 -1.95
CA ALA A 133 -10.20 -24.56 -1.46
C ALA A 133 -10.33 -23.52 -2.60
N PRO A 134 -11.12 -22.45 -2.42
CA PRO A 134 -11.28 -21.39 -3.42
C PRO A 134 -9.95 -20.80 -3.91
N SER A 135 -9.91 -20.29 -5.14
CA SER A 135 -8.70 -19.78 -5.81
C SER A 135 -7.92 -18.75 -5.01
N ALA A 136 -8.63 -17.90 -4.25
CA ALA A 136 -8.02 -16.82 -3.45
C ALA A 136 -7.75 -17.22 -1.98
N SER A 137 -7.95 -18.49 -1.60
CA SER A 137 -7.66 -18.93 -0.24
C SER A 137 -6.16 -19.03 0.00
N ASP A 138 -5.75 -18.81 1.26
CA ASP A 138 -4.34 -18.95 1.63
C ASP A 138 -3.84 -20.38 1.41
N GLU A 139 -4.70 -21.39 1.59
CA GLU A 139 -4.39 -22.82 1.34
C GLU A 139 -4.06 -23.05 -0.13
N THR A 140 -4.89 -22.56 -1.05
CA THR A 140 -4.66 -22.72 -2.50
C THR A 140 -3.41 -21.97 -2.94
N MET A 141 -3.20 -20.74 -2.47
CA MET A 141 -2.00 -19.95 -2.79
C MET A 141 -0.72 -20.61 -2.25
N GLU A 142 -0.78 -21.24 -1.08
CA GLU A 142 0.36 -21.98 -0.54
C GLU A 142 0.62 -23.26 -1.33
N ALA A 143 -0.42 -24.00 -1.74
CA ALA A 143 -0.29 -25.18 -2.61
C ALA A 143 0.34 -24.79 -3.96
N VAL A 144 -0.11 -23.70 -4.59
CA VAL A 144 0.50 -23.17 -5.83
C VAL A 144 1.98 -22.88 -5.63
N ALA A 145 2.35 -22.16 -4.55
CA ALA A 145 3.75 -21.83 -4.26
C ALA A 145 4.62 -23.08 -3.97
N GLN A 146 4.04 -24.17 -3.46
CA GLN A 146 4.73 -25.43 -3.29
C GLN A 146 4.90 -26.16 -4.62
N ILE A 147 3.87 -26.17 -5.46
CA ILE A 147 3.93 -26.78 -6.81
C ILE A 147 4.99 -26.09 -7.65
N GLU A 148 5.04 -24.75 -7.67
CA GLU A 148 6.05 -23.97 -8.41
C GLU A 148 7.49 -24.39 -8.09
N LYS A 149 7.77 -24.75 -6.83
CA LYS A 149 9.11 -25.24 -6.41
C LYS A 149 9.42 -26.65 -6.91
N LEU A 150 8.39 -27.43 -7.23
CA LEU A 150 8.55 -28.78 -7.79
C LEU A 150 8.74 -28.74 -9.31
N LEU A 151 8.28 -27.66 -9.96
CA LEU A 151 8.33 -27.54 -11.41
C LEU A 151 9.76 -27.27 -11.90
N ARG A 152 10.08 -27.85 -13.08
CA ARG A 152 11.33 -27.62 -13.80
C ARG A 152 11.19 -26.39 -14.71
N LYS A 153 12.32 -25.98 -15.32
CA LYS A 153 12.37 -24.80 -16.21
C LYS A 153 11.47 -24.91 -17.45
N ASP A 154 11.18 -26.14 -17.90
CA ASP A 154 10.36 -26.40 -19.09
C ASP A 154 8.89 -26.66 -18.74
N CYS A 155 8.48 -26.28 -17.54
CA CYS A 155 7.11 -26.37 -17.06
C CYS A 155 6.57 -24.96 -16.80
N PHE A 156 5.38 -24.66 -17.31
CA PHE A 156 4.70 -23.38 -17.16
C PHE A 156 3.39 -23.60 -16.43
N PHE A 157 3.25 -22.98 -15.26
CA PHE A 157 2.05 -23.06 -14.46
C PHE A 157 1.20 -21.82 -14.70
N GLY A 158 -0.09 -21.99 -14.98
CA GLY A 158 -1.05 -20.92 -15.24
C GLY A 158 -2.43 -21.25 -14.67
N GLY A 159 -3.31 -20.26 -14.65
CA GLY A 159 -4.66 -20.37 -14.09
C GLY A 159 -4.94 -19.25 -13.11
N MET A 160 -6.21 -19.08 -12.67
CA MET A 160 -6.60 -17.98 -11.80
C MET A 160 -5.84 -18.03 -10.46
N SER A 161 -5.78 -19.20 -9.82
CA SER A 161 -5.08 -19.37 -8.54
C SER A 161 -3.60 -19.00 -8.62
N VAL A 162 -2.95 -19.33 -9.75
CA VAL A 162 -1.54 -19.00 -9.98
C VAL A 162 -1.34 -17.50 -10.17
N ILE A 163 -2.21 -16.85 -10.97
CA ILE A 163 -2.17 -15.40 -11.17
C ILE A 163 -2.33 -14.66 -9.84
N LEU A 164 -3.21 -15.14 -8.96
CA LEU A 164 -3.39 -14.54 -7.63
C LEU A 164 -2.14 -14.70 -6.75
N GLN A 165 -1.52 -15.88 -6.77
CA GLN A 165 -0.27 -16.13 -6.04
C GLN A 165 0.88 -15.30 -6.58
N ASP A 166 1.06 -15.23 -7.91
CA ASP A 166 2.07 -14.39 -8.55
C ASP A 166 1.86 -12.91 -8.23
N THR A 167 0.60 -12.45 -8.26
CA THR A 167 0.25 -11.07 -7.89
C THR A 167 0.64 -10.79 -6.44
N LYS A 168 0.32 -11.70 -5.50
CA LYS A 168 0.70 -11.59 -4.09
C LYS A 168 2.22 -11.54 -3.91
N ALA A 169 2.94 -12.43 -4.57
CA ALA A 169 4.40 -12.49 -4.52
C ALA A 169 5.04 -11.22 -5.08
N LEU A 170 4.57 -10.75 -6.24
CA LEU A 170 5.04 -9.52 -6.90
C LEU A 170 4.78 -8.28 -6.04
N VAL A 171 3.57 -8.12 -5.53
CA VAL A 171 3.22 -7.00 -4.63
C VAL A 171 4.12 -6.99 -3.40
N ASN A 172 4.30 -8.13 -2.74
CA ASN A 172 5.16 -8.21 -1.55
C ASN A 172 6.64 -7.90 -1.87
N GLN A 173 7.10 -8.23 -3.07
CA GLN A 173 8.47 -7.93 -3.51
C GLN A 173 8.65 -6.45 -3.87
N GLU A 174 7.67 -5.84 -4.53
CA GLU A 174 7.80 -4.48 -5.08
C GLU A 174 7.38 -3.39 -4.09
N MET A 175 6.40 -3.64 -3.21
CA MET A 175 5.88 -2.65 -2.26
C MET A 175 6.96 -1.95 -1.44
N PRO A 176 7.97 -2.63 -0.85
CA PRO A 176 9.03 -1.97 -0.11
C PRO A 176 9.82 -0.96 -0.95
N MET A 177 10.05 -1.27 -2.24
CA MET A 177 10.75 -0.39 -3.16
C MET A 177 9.93 0.87 -3.47
N TYR A 178 8.64 0.73 -3.75
CA TYR A 178 7.75 1.87 -3.98
C TYR A 178 7.63 2.78 -2.76
N ILE A 179 7.54 2.20 -1.57
CA ILE A 179 7.53 2.96 -0.31
C ILE A 179 8.86 3.73 -0.16
N LEU A 180 10.00 3.09 -0.43
CA LEU A 180 11.31 3.74 -0.34
C LEU A 180 11.44 4.90 -1.33
N ILE A 181 10.97 4.73 -2.56
CA ILE A 181 10.96 5.78 -3.58
C ILE A 181 10.05 6.94 -3.13
N ALA A 182 8.83 6.65 -2.63
CA ALA A 182 7.90 7.68 -2.18
C ALA A 182 8.45 8.48 -0.99
N VAL A 183 9.04 7.80 0.00
CA VAL A 183 9.69 8.41 1.15
C VAL A 183 10.91 9.23 0.71
N GLY A 184 11.75 8.70 -0.18
CA GLY A 184 12.91 9.40 -0.71
C GLY A 184 12.55 10.65 -1.49
N ALA A 185 11.56 10.57 -2.37
CA ALA A 185 11.04 11.73 -3.12
C ALA A 185 10.45 12.79 -2.17
N SER A 186 9.67 12.37 -1.18
CA SER A 186 9.10 13.25 -0.17
C SER A 186 10.18 13.95 0.65
N LEU A 187 11.21 13.22 1.09
CA LEU A 187 12.35 13.81 1.80
C LEU A 187 13.10 14.81 0.91
N LEU A 188 13.33 14.49 -0.35
CA LEU A 188 13.99 15.38 -1.29
C LEU A 188 13.23 16.70 -1.43
N VAL A 189 11.92 16.65 -1.64
CA VAL A 189 11.07 17.84 -1.73
C VAL A 189 11.11 18.64 -0.43
N LEU A 190 11.03 17.99 0.72
CA LEU A 190 11.11 18.65 2.03
C LEU A 190 12.49 19.30 2.27
N PHE A 191 13.59 18.65 1.87
CA PHE A 191 14.94 19.24 1.99
C PHE A 191 15.16 20.44 1.08
N LEU A 192 14.49 20.47 -0.09
CA LEU A 192 14.54 21.62 -1.00
C LEU A 192 13.65 22.78 -0.53
N SER A 193 12.51 22.46 0.12
CA SER A 193 11.52 23.43 0.55
C SER A 193 11.81 24.05 1.92
N LEU A 194 12.60 23.38 2.77
CA LEU A 194 12.82 23.78 4.17
C LEU A 194 14.26 24.19 4.43
N GLU A 195 14.44 25.22 5.23
CA GLU A 195 15.75 25.80 5.58
C GLU A 195 16.53 24.97 6.61
N SER A 196 15.89 24.07 7.34
CA SER A 196 16.51 23.24 8.38
C SER A 196 16.69 21.81 7.90
N THR A 197 17.84 21.21 8.20
CA THR A 197 18.14 19.82 7.86
C THR A 197 17.36 18.80 8.72
N ILE A 198 16.99 19.20 9.96
CA ILE A 198 16.29 18.30 10.90
C ILE A 198 14.77 18.36 10.67
N THR A 199 14.24 19.48 10.25
CA THR A 199 12.80 19.65 10.06
C THR A 199 12.19 18.61 9.11
N PRO A 200 12.78 18.27 7.94
CA PRO A 200 12.30 17.19 7.08
C PRO A 200 12.16 15.84 7.78
N LEU A 201 13.13 15.50 8.64
CA LEU A 201 13.09 14.23 9.38
C LEU A 201 11.97 14.21 10.43
N LEU A 202 11.76 15.31 11.14
CA LEU A 202 10.63 15.45 12.09
C LEU A 202 9.29 15.38 11.36
N PHE A 203 9.21 15.92 10.15
CA PHE A 203 8.03 15.81 9.30
C PHE A 203 7.75 14.37 8.92
N MET A 204 8.75 13.65 8.43
CA MET A 204 8.60 12.23 8.09
C MET A 204 8.16 11.41 9.31
N LEU A 205 8.72 11.69 10.48
CA LEU A 205 8.26 11.08 11.72
C LEU A 205 6.80 11.44 12.02
N GLY A 206 6.40 12.70 11.80
CA GLY A 206 5.01 13.16 11.95
C GLY A 206 4.05 12.46 11.00
N LEU A 207 4.47 12.19 9.75
CA LEU A 207 3.68 11.48 8.73
C LEU A 207 3.52 9.98 9.00
N LEU A 208 4.46 9.39 9.76
CA LEU A 208 4.35 7.97 10.15
C LEU A 208 3.09 7.70 10.99
N PHE A 209 2.70 8.62 11.89
CA PHE A 209 1.56 8.41 12.78
C PHE A 209 0.23 8.22 12.03
N PRO A 210 -0.20 9.14 11.12
CA PRO A 210 -1.47 8.97 10.43
C PRO A 210 -1.48 7.75 9.52
N ILE A 211 -0.34 7.38 8.90
CA ILE A 211 -0.22 6.19 8.09
C ILE A 211 -0.41 4.95 8.98
N ALA A 212 0.37 4.84 10.07
CA ALA A 212 0.27 3.72 10.99
C ALA A 212 -1.14 3.58 11.59
N TYR A 213 -1.78 4.68 11.97
CA TYR A 213 -3.15 4.66 12.50
C TYR A 213 -4.17 4.26 11.44
N ASN A 214 -4.00 4.71 10.20
CA ASN A 214 -4.88 4.31 9.11
C ASN A 214 -4.79 2.81 8.87
N PHE A 215 -3.58 2.26 8.74
CA PHE A 215 -3.38 0.83 8.57
C PHE A 215 -3.89 0.03 9.78
N GLY A 216 -3.56 0.47 11.00
CA GLY A 216 -3.99 -0.20 12.23
C GLY A 216 -5.50 -0.25 12.41
N THR A 217 -6.22 0.77 11.96
CA THR A 217 -7.68 0.82 12.04
C THR A 217 -8.39 0.11 10.90
N ASN A 218 -7.68 -0.42 9.88
CA ASN A 218 -8.28 -1.24 8.84
C ASN A 218 -8.81 -2.58 9.36
N ILE A 219 -8.33 -3.05 10.52
CA ILE A 219 -8.88 -4.25 11.18
C ILE A 219 -10.40 -4.17 11.38
N PHE A 220 -10.96 -2.97 11.60
CA PHE A 220 -12.39 -2.77 11.72
C PHE A 220 -13.17 -2.95 10.42
N LEU A 221 -12.48 -2.96 9.27
CA LEU A 221 -13.05 -3.26 7.96
C LEU A 221 -13.00 -4.77 7.64
N GLY A 222 -12.24 -5.54 8.43
CA GLY A 222 -12.02 -6.98 8.27
C GLY A 222 -10.96 -7.29 7.22
N GLN A 223 -11.15 -6.84 6.01
CA GLN A 223 -10.19 -6.99 4.90
C GLN A 223 -10.16 -5.75 4.03
N ILE A 224 -9.06 -5.54 3.35
CA ILE A 224 -8.88 -4.50 2.33
C ILE A 224 -8.23 -5.10 1.07
N SER A 225 -8.47 -4.48 -0.10
CA SER A 225 -7.79 -4.86 -1.32
C SER A 225 -6.29 -4.50 -1.28
N TYR A 226 -5.45 -5.32 -1.91
CA TYR A 226 -4.04 -4.98 -2.14
C TYR A 226 -3.87 -3.65 -2.91
N ILE A 227 -4.82 -3.33 -3.81
CA ILE A 227 -4.85 -2.05 -4.54
C ILE A 227 -5.08 -0.90 -3.55
N THR A 228 -6.03 -1.07 -2.61
CA THR A 228 -6.30 -0.08 -1.56
C THR A 228 -5.09 0.11 -0.65
N GLU A 229 -4.40 -0.96 -0.28
CA GLU A 229 -3.19 -0.91 0.53
C GLU A 229 -2.10 -0.09 -0.17
N ALA A 230 -1.80 -0.39 -1.43
CA ALA A 230 -0.81 0.32 -2.22
C ALA A 230 -1.13 1.81 -2.38
N LEU A 231 -2.38 2.13 -2.75
CA LEU A 231 -2.84 3.51 -2.91
C LEU A 231 -2.84 4.27 -1.58
N ALA A 232 -3.31 3.65 -0.50
CA ALA A 232 -3.35 4.28 0.82
C ALA A 232 -1.93 4.65 1.29
N THR A 233 -0.94 3.80 1.07
CA THR A 233 0.45 4.08 1.47
C THR A 233 1.00 5.32 0.77
N VAL A 234 0.89 5.40 -0.55
CA VAL A 234 1.52 6.45 -1.35
C VAL A 234 0.72 7.76 -1.31
N LEU A 235 -0.61 7.67 -1.54
CA LEU A 235 -1.46 8.87 -1.61
C LEU A 235 -1.62 9.54 -0.25
N GLN A 236 -1.71 8.78 0.84
CA GLN A 236 -1.80 9.37 2.17
C GLN A 236 -0.55 10.14 2.55
N LEU A 237 0.63 9.64 2.18
CA LEU A 237 1.88 10.35 2.39
C LEU A 237 1.82 11.74 1.73
N GLY A 238 1.44 11.81 0.45
CA GLY A 238 1.33 13.07 -0.30
C GLY A 238 0.31 14.04 0.32
N VAL A 239 -0.92 13.59 0.52
CA VAL A 239 -2.00 14.43 1.05
C VAL A 239 -1.68 14.95 2.46
N THR A 240 -1.13 14.12 3.34
CA THR A 240 -0.80 14.55 4.70
C THR A 240 0.41 15.50 4.73
N MET A 241 1.35 15.30 3.79
CA MET A 241 2.52 16.18 3.64
C MET A 241 2.09 17.62 3.32
N ASP A 242 1.15 17.81 2.40
CA ASP A 242 0.66 19.15 2.02
C ASP A 242 0.08 19.91 3.21
N PHE A 243 -0.75 19.25 4.03
CA PHE A 243 -1.28 19.87 5.26
C PHE A 243 -0.18 20.21 6.25
N SER A 244 0.83 19.39 6.34
CA SER A 244 1.95 19.57 7.27
C SER A 244 2.86 20.73 6.86
N ILE A 245 3.16 20.86 5.56
CA ILE A 245 3.95 21.97 5.01
C ILE A 245 3.20 23.29 5.23
N PHE A 246 1.89 23.31 4.98
CA PHE A 246 1.08 24.51 5.17
C PHE A 246 1.09 25.01 6.63
N LEU A 247 0.98 24.08 7.59
CA LEU A 247 1.09 24.41 9.02
C LEU A 247 2.48 24.98 9.37
N LEU A 248 3.55 24.36 8.84
CA LEU A 248 4.91 24.80 9.13
C LEU A 248 5.19 26.20 8.59
N HIS A 249 4.84 26.49 7.33
CA HIS A 249 5.02 27.84 6.77
C HIS A 249 4.29 28.87 7.62
N ARG A 250 3.06 28.55 8.04
CA ARG A 250 2.32 29.45 8.93
C ARG A 250 2.98 29.60 10.29
N TYR A 251 3.56 28.55 10.83
CA TYR A 251 4.32 28.64 12.09
C TYR A 251 5.56 29.53 11.94
N GLN A 252 6.30 29.43 10.83
CA GLN A 252 7.46 30.27 10.55
C GLN A 252 7.07 31.76 10.47
N GLU A 253 6.01 32.09 9.73
CA GLU A 253 5.47 33.47 9.67
C GLU A 253 5.08 34.00 11.06
N GLU A 254 4.39 33.20 11.88
CA GLU A 254 3.97 33.61 13.22
C GLU A 254 5.16 33.73 14.19
N LYS A 255 6.24 32.97 13.97
CA LYS A 255 7.46 33.03 14.79
C LYS A 255 8.17 34.36 14.67
N GLU A 256 8.11 35.03 13.52
CA GLU A 256 8.67 36.39 13.33
C GLU A 256 7.83 37.47 14.03
N LEU A 257 6.54 37.21 14.25
CA LEU A 257 5.59 38.18 14.81
C LEU A 257 5.35 38.03 16.31
N ARG A 258 5.85 36.94 16.93
CA ARG A 258 5.54 36.59 18.33
C ARG A 258 6.79 36.43 19.17
N SER A 259 6.64 36.70 20.47
CA SER A 259 7.74 36.68 21.44
C SER A 259 8.09 35.24 21.90
N SER A 260 7.19 34.27 21.73
CA SER A 260 7.44 32.86 22.11
C SER A 260 6.98 31.87 21.03
N ASN A 261 7.74 30.76 20.90
CA ASN A 261 7.43 29.69 19.97
C ASN A 261 6.07 29.05 20.27
N GLU A 262 5.65 29.04 21.55
CA GLU A 262 4.36 28.48 21.98
C GLU A 262 3.19 29.37 21.52
N GLU A 263 3.34 30.68 21.59
CA GLU A 263 2.34 31.61 21.07
C GLU A 263 2.28 31.57 19.54
N ALA A 264 3.43 31.53 18.89
CA ALA A 264 3.52 31.39 17.44
C ALA A 264 2.80 30.15 16.94
N MET A 265 3.07 28.98 17.56
CA MET A 265 2.42 27.72 17.21
C MET A 265 0.92 27.75 17.48
N THR A 266 0.51 28.32 18.62
CA THR A 266 -0.93 28.48 18.93
C THR A 266 -1.65 29.31 17.85
N SER A 267 -1.02 30.38 17.39
CA SER A 267 -1.57 31.25 16.34
C SER A 267 -1.59 30.53 14.99
N ALA A 268 -0.51 29.82 14.64
CA ALA A 268 -0.42 29.04 13.43
C ALA A 268 -1.54 27.98 13.35
N ILE A 269 -1.73 27.19 14.40
CA ILE A 269 -2.82 26.20 14.48
C ILE A 269 -4.18 26.87 14.26
N CYS A 270 -4.46 28.00 14.94
CA CYS A 270 -5.73 28.68 14.81
C CYS A 270 -6.01 29.19 13.38
N LYS A 271 -4.98 29.69 12.71
CA LYS A 271 -5.10 30.28 11.37
C LYS A 271 -5.17 29.20 10.27
N THR A 272 -4.45 28.11 10.44
CA THR A 272 -4.40 27.02 9.44
C THR A 272 -5.57 26.05 9.56
N MET A 273 -6.11 25.87 10.77
CA MET A 273 -7.17 24.88 11.04
C MET A 273 -8.40 25.07 10.14
N THR A 274 -8.80 26.31 9.86
CA THR A 274 -9.96 26.58 8.99
C THR A 274 -9.68 26.17 7.54
N SER A 275 -8.50 26.53 7.00
CA SER A 275 -8.14 26.22 5.62
C SER A 275 -7.90 24.72 5.42
N ILE A 276 -7.16 24.07 6.34
CA ILE A 276 -6.92 22.62 6.30
C ILE A 276 -8.25 21.87 6.42
N SER A 277 -9.14 22.25 7.34
CA SER A 277 -10.43 21.58 7.50
C SER A 277 -11.32 21.73 6.27
N ALA A 278 -11.33 22.87 5.61
CA ALA A 278 -12.11 23.07 4.39
C ALA A 278 -11.57 22.21 3.23
N SER A 279 -10.26 22.23 3.00
CA SER A 279 -9.61 21.43 1.96
C SER A 279 -9.75 19.93 2.21
N SER A 280 -9.54 19.48 3.46
CA SER A 280 -9.65 18.07 3.80
C SER A 280 -11.09 17.56 3.68
N LEU A 281 -12.10 18.38 4.02
CA LEU A 281 -13.50 18.00 3.88
C LEU A 281 -13.87 17.73 2.42
N THR A 282 -13.39 18.53 1.48
CA THR A 282 -13.61 18.28 0.04
C THR A 282 -12.92 16.99 -0.42
N THR A 283 -11.71 16.74 0.05
CA THR A 283 -10.96 15.50 -0.26
C THR A 283 -11.67 14.27 0.32
N ILE A 284 -12.11 14.33 1.58
CA ILE A 284 -12.88 13.26 2.24
C ILE A 284 -14.19 13.02 1.48
N ALA A 285 -14.93 14.08 1.11
CA ALA A 285 -16.16 13.95 0.33
C ALA A 285 -15.90 13.30 -1.05
N GLY A 286 -14.80 13.64 -1.72
CA GLY A 286 -14.38 13.03 -2.97
C GLY A 286 -14.12 11.52 -2.82
N PHE A 287 -13.40 11.10 -1.78
CA PHE A 287 -13.18 9.68 -1.51
C PHE A 287 -14.47 8.96 -1.11
N LEU A 288 -15.32 9.58 -0.29
CA LEU A 288 -16.62 8.99 0.08
C LEU A 288 -17.57 8.85 -1.12
N ALA A 289 -17.43 9.68 -2.15
CA ALA A 289 -18.22 9.53 -3.38
C ALA A 289 -17.94 8.20 -4.09
N LEU A 290 -16.72 7.63 -3.96
CA LEU A 290 -16.39 6.30 -4.49
C LEU A 290 -17.24 5.19 -3.85
N CYS A 291 -17.76 5.41 -2.62
CA CYS A 291 -18.63 4.44 -1.96
C CYS A 291 -19.98 4.26 -2.67
N ALA A 292 -20.36 5.18 -3.56
CA ALA A 292 -21.58 5.07 -4.37
C ALA A 292 -21.41 4.17 -5.62
N MET A 293 -20.18 3.72 -5.91
CA MET A 293 -19.92 2.83 -7.04
C MET A 293 -20.50 1.43 -6.79
N ARG A 294 -21.01 0.78 -7.84
CA ARG A 294 -21.43 -0.63 -7.80
C ARG A 294 -20.25 -1.57 -7.58
N LEU A 295 -19.08 -1.21 -8.09
CA LEU A 295 -17.81 -1.93 -7.83
C LEU A 295 -17.40 -1.69 -6.38
N THR A 296 -17.45 -2.74 -5.55
CA THR A 296 -17.18 -2.62 -4.11
C THR A 296 -15.73 -2.23 -3.78
N LEU A 297 -14.81 -2.38 -4.73
CA LEU A 297 -13.45 -1.83 -4.64
C LEU A 297 -13.45 -0.31 -4.44
N GLY A 298 -14.39 0.41 -5.10
CA GLY A 298 -14.56 1.85 -4.90
C GLY A 298 -14.92 2.19 -3.45
N ARG A 299 -15.77 1.38 -2.81
CA ARG A 299 -16.11 1.52 -1.39
C ARG A 299 -14.90 1.27 -0.50
N ASP A 300 -14.12 0.25 -0.79
CA ASP A 300 -12.92 -0.10 -0.04
C ASP A 300 -11.89 1.05 -0.07
N ILE A 301 -11.51 1.50 -1.27
CA ILE A 301 -10.62 2.66 -1.46
C ILE A 301 -11.21 3.91 -0.79
N GLY A 302 -12.49 4.18 -1.03
CA GLY A 302 -13.17 5.38 -0.52
C GLY A 302 -13.14 5.49 1.00
N LEU A 303 -13.46 4.41 1.72
CA LEU A 303 -13.45 4.39 3.19
C LEU A 303 -12.04 4.50 3.77
N VAL A 304 -11.09 3.73 3.24
CA VAL A 304 -9.71 3.73 3.75
C VAL A 304 -9.05 5.08 3.51
N MET A 305 -9.24 5.68 2.33
CA MET A 305 -8.67 6.98 2.00
C MET A 305 -9.33 8.13 2.75
N ALA A 306 -10.67 8.16 2.85
CA ALA A 306 -11.39 9.18 3.63
C ALA A 306 -10.97 9.18 5.10
N LYS A 307 -10.88 7.99 5.70
CA LYS A 307 -10.37 7.78 7.07
C LYS A 307 -8.91 8.23 7.19
N GLY A 308 -8.07 7.87 6.20
CA GLY A 308 -6.66 8.26 6.15
C GLY A 308 -6.46 9.78 6.14
N VAL A 309 -7.23 10.49 5.32
CA VAL A 309 -7.21 11.97 5.27
C VAL A 309 -7.67 12.58 6.59
N ALA A 310 -8.74 12.06 7.20
CA ALA A 310 -9.22 12.54 8.51
C ALA A 310 -8.16 12.36 9.61
N LEU A 311 -7.53 11.19 9.67
CA LEU A 311 -6.40 10.92 10.58
C LEU A 311 -5.20 11.81 10.28
N GLY A 312 -4.90 12.04 8.98
CA GLY A 312 -3.85 12.97 8.55
C GLY A 312 -4.03 14.36 9.10
N VAL A 313 -5.24 14.92 8.98
CA VAL A 313 -5.58 16.24 9.53
C VAL A 313 -5.42 16.28 11.04
N ILE A 314 -5.96 15.28 11.75
CA ILE A 314 -5.84 15.20 13.21
C ILE A 314 -4.37 15.17 13.63
N CYS A 315 -3.56 14.31 13.01
CA CYS A 315 -2.14 14.20 13.32
C CYS A 315 -1.37 15.47 12.97
N THR A 316 -1.68 16.13 11.85
CA THR A 316 -1.06 17.40 11.46
C THR A 316 -1.37 18.52 12.46
N VAL A 317 -2.59 18.59 12.98
CA VAL A 317 -2.99 19.66 13.91
C VAL A 317 -2.55 19.35 15.35
N VAL A 318 -2.46 18.09 15.76
CA VAL A 318 -2.22 17.68 17.15
C VAL A 318 -0.79 17.19 17.38
N ILE A 319 -0.33 16.23 16.57
CA ILE A 319 0.95 15.53 16.79
C ILE A 319 2.11 16.35 16.25
N LEU A 320 2.00 16.86 15.03
CA LEU A 320 3.09 17.61 14.39
C LEU A 320 3.52 18.87 15.16
N PRO A 321 2.60 19.76 15.66
CA PRO A 321 2.98 20.87 16.53
C PRO A 321 3.68 20.43 17.80
N SER A 322 3.23 19.31 18.38
CA SER A 322 3.83 18.74 19.58
C SER A 322 5.25 18.24 19.33
N LEU A 323 5.51 17.63 18.17
CA LEU A 323 6.85 17.24 17.72
C LEU A 323 7.75 18.45 17.51
N ILE A 324 7.31 19.42 16.72
CA ILE A 324 8.10 20.62 16.39
C ILE A 324 8.51 21.35 17.68
N LEU A 325 7.55 21.65 18.58
CA LEU A 325 7.84 22.35 19.83
C LEU A 325 8.69 21.57 20.81
N THR A 326 8.63 20.25 20.78
CA THR A 326 9.45 19.41 21.69
C THR A 326 10.90 19.37 21.20
N PHE A 327 11.12 19.34 19.90
CA PHE A 327 12.43 19.27 19.27
C PHE A 327 12.94 20.65 18.76
N ASP A 328 12.28 21.75 19.12
CA ASP A 328 12.57 23.09 18.63
C ASP A 328 14.04 23.51 18.83
N LYS A 329 14.65 23.17 19.99
CA LYS A 329 16.07 23.43 20.26
C LYS A 329 17.00 22.73 19.25
N TRP A 330 16.61 21.56 18.75
CA TRP A 330 17.39 20.83 17.76
C TRP A 330 17.16 21.42 16.36
N VAL A 331 15.95 21.84 16.06
CA VAL A 331 15.62 22.54 14.82
C VAL A 331 16.42 23.83 14.69
N GLU A 332 16.53 24.63 15.75
CA GLU A 332 17.29 25.88 15.74
C GLU A 332 18.80 25.63 15.61
N LYS A 333 19.33 24.62 16.29
CA LYS A 333 20.77 24.28 16.23
C LYS A 333 21.24 23.89 14.82
N TYR A 334 20.36 23.27 14.00
CA TYR A 334 20.67 22.79 12.66
C TYR A 334 19.98 23.60 11.56
N LYS A 335 19.60 24.85 11.85
CA LYS A 335 19.15 25.80 10.85
C LYS A 335 20.29 26.11 9.89
N ARG A 336 20.07 25.97 8.57
CA ARG A 336 21.03 26.40 7.56
C ARG A 336 21.22 27.90 7.70
N SER A 337 22.44 28.34 7.99
CA SER A 337 22.74 29.77 8.04
C SER A 337 22.62 30.37 6.63
N GLU A 338 21.58 31.15 6.38
CA GLU A 338 21.47 32.05 5.22
C GLU A 338 22.46 33.21 5.33
N GLY A 339 23.67 32.95 5.73
CA GLY A 339 24.66 33.99 6.07
C GLY A 339 25.66 34.28 4.96
N THR A 340 25.38 34.13 3.66
CA THR A 340 26.44 34.51 2.69
C THR A 340 25.95 35.03 1.32
N ARG A 341 24.67 35.09 1.02
CA ARG A 341 24.24 35.51 -0.32
C ARG A 341 23.55 36.89 -0.44
N LEU A 342 23.21 37.56 0.63
CA LEU A 342 22.52 38.87 0.56
C LEU A 342 23.35 40.09 1.00
N ASN A 343 24.61 39.92 1.41
CA ASN A 343 25.45 41.05 1.87
C ASN A 343 26.48 41.53 0.82
N SER A 344 26.35 41.11 -0.44
CA SER A 344 27.25 41.57 -1.52
C SER A 344 26.62 42.55 -2.52
N SER A 345 25.37 43.03 -2.30
CA SER A 345 24.69 43.87 -3.27
C SER A 345 24.18 45.21 -2.76
N HIS A 346 24.53 45.62 -1.54
CA HIS A 346 24.32 47.03 -1.14
C HIS A 346 25.65 47.74 -0.98
N PRO A 347 26.04 48.66 -1.93
CA PRO A 347 27.13 49.62 -1.70
C PRO A 347 26.70 50.56 -0.58
N ASN A 348 27.50 50.61 0.47
CA ASN A 348 27.35 51.56 1.60
C ASN A 348 27.46 52.99 1.10
N PRO A 349 26.41 53.85 1.19
CA PRO A 349 26.46 55.24 0.66
C PRO A 349 27.18 56.22 1.58
N SER A 350 27.94 55.80 2.58
CA SER A 350 28.57 56.68 3.58
C SER A 350 30.07 56.92 3.37
N ARG A 351 30.57 56.90 2.13
CA ARG A 351 31.91 57.44 1.82
C ARG A 351 31.89 58.28 0.56
N MET A 352 31.34 59.51 0.68
CA MET A 352 31.76 60.61 -0.18
C MET A 352 32.79 61.44 0.60
N PRO A 353 34.01 61.63 0.09
CA PRO A 353 34.92 62.59 0.67
C PRO A 353 34.44 64.02 0.34
N SER A 354 34.31 64.84 1.37
CA SER A 354 34.19 66.31 1.21
C SER A 354 35.53 66.78 0.71
N SER A 355 35.56 67.31 -0.51
CA SER A 355 36.65 68.15 -0.97
C SER A 355 36.07 69.38 -1.65
N ALA A 356 36.36 70.49 -0.99
CA ALA A 356 36.71 71.87 -1.45
C ALA A 356 36.02 72.34 -2.73
#